data_0b6109acbe2f7276dcede0a21f8abc4f
#
_entry.id   0b6109acbe2f7276dcede0a21f8abc4f
#
_cell.length_a   1.000
_cell.length_b   1.000
_cell.length_c   1.000
_cell.angle_alpha   90.00
_cell.angle_beta   90.00
_cell.angle_gamma   90.00
#
_symmetry.space_group_name_H-M   'P 1'
#
loop_
_entity.id
_entity.type
_entity.pdbx_description
1 polymer ?
#
loop_
_entity_poly.entity_id
_entity_poly.type
_entity_poly.pdbx_seq_one_letter_code
_entity_poly.pdbx_strand_id
1 'polypeptide(L)'
;MTVLGILSTTQGLKLARLSGSREKPKNEAQLDTIKFPDTENEGELLHELGKTILAQLSQTPPQHIQLLKVVGSQHNHPAEIRLKVEGLLQMLGHRLQIPTALVVPTSLRNMEKKFDIFAAGTPEEVLNGGKKFKSVDLRTAVLTAWFGLPEA
;
A
#
# COMPACT_ATOMS: atom_id res chain seq x y z
N MET A 1 -3.72 -10.75 -11.90
CA MET A 1 -3.42 -9.32 -11.73
C MET A 1 -2.47 -9.13 -10.55
N THR A 2 -1.53 -8.24 -10.68
CA THR A 2 -0.57 -7.88 -9.62
C THR A 2 -0.91 -6.48 -9.09
N VAL A 3 -1.10 -6.37 -7.80
CA VAL A 3 -1.44 -5.11 -7.12
C VAL A 3 -0.37 -4.79 -6.07
N LEU A 4 0.10 -3.57 -6.09
CA LEU A 4 0.97 -3.03 -5.06
C LEU A 4 0.15 -2.14 -4.13
N GLY A 5 0.01 -2.56 -2.88
CA GLY A 5 -0.63 -1.76 -1.83
C GLY A 5 0.41 -0.93 -1.10
N ILE A 6 0.11 0.34 -0.87
CA ILE A 6 1.03 1.28 -0.23
C ILE A 6 0.34 2.03 0.89
N LEU A 7 0.95 2.00 2.06
CA LEU A 7 0.61 2.83 3.22
C LEU A 7 1.75 3.81 3.47
N SER A 8 1.46 5.11 3.51
CA SER A 8 2.43 6.09 3.94
C SER A 8 2.38 6.28 5.46
N THR A 9 3.53 6.37 6.09
CA THR A 9 3.69 6.67 7.51
C THR A 9 4.52 7.93 7.67
N THR A 10 4.77 8.36 8.89
CA THR A 10 5.65 9.51 9.16
C THR A 10 7.13 9.19 8.96
N GLN A 11 7.48 7.93 8.82
CA GLN A 11 8.88 7.48 8.72
C GLN A 11 9.22 6.83 7.37
N GLY A 12 8.21 6.52 6.56
CA GLY A 12 8.43 5.86 5.28
C GLY A 12 7.17 5.23 4.72
N LEU A 13 7.36 4.26 3.84
CA LEU A 13 6.29 3.52 3.19
C LEU A 13 6.29 2.07 3.63
N LYS A 14 5.10 1.51 3.82
CA LYS A 14 4.89 0.07 3.91
C LYS A 14 4.26 -0.40 2.62
N LEU A 15 4.78 -1.48 2.08
CA LEU A 15 4.43 -2.00 0.77
C LEU A 15 4.04 -3.46 0.87
N ALA A 16 3.00 -3.84 0.13
CA ALA A 16 2.64 -5.24 -0.03
C ALA A 16 2.25 -5.49 -1.48
N ARG A 17 2.75 -6.58 -2.05
CA ARG A 17 2.42 -6.96 -3.42
C ARG A 17 1.65 -8.27 -3.39
N LEU A 18 0.46 -8.24 -3.97
CA LEU A 18 -0.39 -9.42 -4.10
C LEU A 18 -0.71 -9.67 -5.56
N SER A 19 -0.95 -10.94 -5.89
CA SER A 19 -1.48 -11.34 -7.18
C SER A 19 -2.73 -12.17 -7.02
N GLY A 20 -3.37 -12.52 -8.13
CA GLY A 20 -4.57 -13.32 -8.14
C GLY A 20 -5.84 -12.50 -8.02
N SER A 21 -6.76 -12.95 -7.20
CA SER A 21 -8.07 -12.32 -6.96
C SER A 21 -8.34 -12.21 -5.46
N ARG A 22 -9.43 -11.52 -5.10
CA ARG A 22 -9.86 -11.44 -3.70
C ARG A 22 -10.19 -12.80 -3.12
N GLU A 23 -10.72 -13.72 -3.93
CA GLU A 23 -11.01 -15.07 -3.49
C GLU A 23 -9.75 -15.94 -3.32
N LYS A 24 -8.75 -15.71 -4.15
CA LYS A 24 -7.50 -16.47 -4.15
C LYS A 24 -6.29 -15.55 -4.25
N PRO A 25 -6.02 -14.77 -3.20
CA PRO A 25 -4.87 -13.90 -3.20
C PRO A 25 -3.58 -14.68 -2.97
N LYS A 26 -2.49 -14.16 -3.53
CA LYS A 26 -1.15 -14.73 -3.34
C LYS A 26 -0.18 -13.62 -3.01
N ASN A 27 0.70 -13.88 -2.05
CA ASN A 27 1.83 -13.00 -1.78
C ASN A 27 2.84 -13.07 -2.92
N GLU A 28 3.33 -11.91 -3.32
CA GLU A 28 4.47 -11.78 -4.21
C GLU A 28 5.66 -11.24 -3.42
N ALA A 29 6.83 -11.84 -3.62
CA ALA A 29 8.04 -11.40 -2.93
C ALA A 29 8.45 -10.01 -3.39
N GLN A 30 8.70 -9.12 -2.41
CA GLN A 30 9.18 -7.77 -2.69
C GLN A 30 9.70 -7.09 -1.43
N LEU A 31 10.32 -5.92 -1.59
CA LEU A 31 10.65 -5.03 -0.49
C LEU A 31 9.37 -4.53 0.18
N ASP A 32 9.26 -4.69 1.50
CA ASP A 32 8.06 -4.35 2.26
C ASP A 32 8.13 -2.98 2.94
N THR A 33 9.28 -2.33 2.93
CA THR A 33 9.49 -1.05 3.58
C THR A 33 10.46 -0.18 2.78
N ILE A 34 10.10 1.08 2.60
CA ILE A 34 11.01 2.12 2.07
C ILE A 34 11.06 3.21 3.13
N LYS A 35 12.21 3.41 3.76
CA LYS A 35 12.40 4.47 4.75
C LYS A 35 12.58 5.81 4.05
N PHE A 36 12.08 6.88 4.68
CA PHE A 36 12.36 8.23 4.20
C PHE A 36 13.87 8.53 4.32
N PRO A 37 14.43 9.28 3.36
CA PRO A 37 15.81 9.78 3.47
C PRO A 37 15.99 10.60 4.77
N ASP A 38 17.17 10.49 5.36
CA ASP A 38 17.53 11.26 6.56
C ASP A 38 17.95 12.67 6.15
N THR A 39 16.97 13.55 6.00
CA THR A 39 17.17 14.95 5.64
C THR A 39 16.05 15.80 6.24
N GLU A 40 16.38 17.01 6.66
CA GLU A 40 15.42 18.01 7.12
C GLU A 40 14.79 18.78 5.95
N ASN A 41 15.39 18.72 4.77
CA ASN A 41 14.87 19.39 3.58
C ASN A 41 13.78 18.53 2.94
N GLU A 42 12.54 19.00 3.00
CA GLU A 42 11.39 18.24 2.51
C GLU A 42 11.41 18.05 1.00
N GLY A 43 11.87 19.06 0.25
CA GLY A 43 12.02 18.94 -1.20
C GLY A 43 13.04 17.86 -1.58
N GLU A 44 14.16 17.79 -0.87
CA GLU A 44 15.17 16.76 -1.05
C GLU A 44 14.61 15.38 -0.69
N LEU A 45 13.86 15.28 0.42
CA LEU A 45 13.21 14.04 0.83
C LEU A 45 12.30 13.51 -0.28
N LEU A 46 11.43 14.36 -0.80
CA LEU A 46 10.47 13.97 -1.84
C LEU A 46 11.18 13.59 -3.14
N HIS A 47 12.24 14.30 -3.49
CA HIS A 47 13.04 14.00 -4.69
C HIS A 47 13.72 12.62 -4.59
N GLU A 48 14.43 12.37 -3.49
CA GLU A 48 15.12 11.10 -3.27
C GLU A 48 14.15 9.93 -3.13
N LEU A 49 13.05 10.14 -2.40
CA LEU A 49 11.99 9.13 -2.26
C LEU A 49 11.39 8.81 -3.64
N GLY A 50 11.13 9.84 -4.45
CA GLY A 50 10.61 9.66 -5.80
C GLY A 50 11.53 8.83 -6.68
N LYS A 51 12.84 9.05 -6.60
CA LYS A 51 13.84 8.26 -7.33
C LYS A 51 13.81 6.79 -6.90
N THR A 52 13.74 6.54 -5.61
CA THR A 52 13.70 5.18 -5.07
C THR A 52 12.44 4.45 -5.52
N ILE A 53 11.28 5.09 -5.42
CA ILE A 53 10.01 4.50 -5.84
C ILE A 53 10.01 4.24 -7.35
N LEU A 54 10.47 5.20 -8.13
CA LEU A 54 10.54 5.07 -9.58
C LEU A 54 11.41 3.88 -10.00
N ALA A 55 12.56 3.69 -9.35
CA ALA A 55 13.44 2.55 -9.61
C ALA A 55 12.74 1.23 -9.27
N GLN A 56 12.08 1.15 -8.13
CA GLN A 56 11.33 -0.03 -7.68
C GLN A 56 10.21 -0.40 -8.68
N LEU A 57 9.40 0.58 -9.04
CA LEU A 57 8.27 0.37 -9.95
C LEU A 57 8.72 0.03 -11.37
N SER A 58 9.89 0.54 -11.79
CA SER A 58 10.42 0.25 -13.12
C SER A 58 11.04 -1.14 -13.24
N GLN A 59 11.61 -1.67 -12.15
CA GLN A 59 12.19 -3.01 -12.13
C GLN A 59 11.14 -4.11 -12.18
N THR A 60 10.09 -3.97 -11.38
CA THR A 60 8.98 -4.92 -11.29
C THR A 60 7.67 -4.16 -11.25
N PRO A 61 7.19 -3.67 -12.41
CA PRO A 61 5.96 -2.87 -12.43
C PRO A 61 4.75 -3.70 -12.04
N PRO A 62 3.93 -3.24 -11.08
CA PRO A 62 2.63 -3.84 -10.82
C PRO A 62 1.65 -3.44 -11.92
N GLN A 63 0.56 -4.18 -12.05
CA GLN A 63 -0.51 -3.83 -12.99
C GLN A 63 -1.44 -2.76 -12.41
N HIS A 64 -1.44 -2.61 -11.09
CA HIS A 64 -2.28 -1.64 -10.37
C HIS A 64 -1.59 -1.23 -9.08
N ILE A 65 -1.71 0.05 -8.71
CA ILE A 65 -1.26 0.58 -7.43
C ILE A 65 -2.51 0.97 -6.64
N GLN A 66 -2.62 0.45 -5.41
CA GLN A 66 -3.69 0.79 -4.50
C GLN A 66 -3.08 1.53 -3.31
N LEU A 67 -3.48 2.78 -3.12
CA LEU A 67 -2.99 3.62 -2.03
C LEU A 67 -4.03 3.69 -0.92
N LEU A 68 -3.59 3.56 0.33
CA LEU A 68 -4.43 3.92 1.45
C LEU A 68 -4.46 5.43 1.57
N LYS A 69 -5.66 6.01 1.41
CA LYS A 69 -5.84 7.46 1.48
C LYS A 69 -5.48 7.99 2.86
N VAL A 70 -4.65 9.03 2.90
CA VAL A 70 -4.34 9.74 4.12
C VAL A 70 -5.56 10.56 4.53
N VAL A 71 -6.14 10.24 5.68
CA VAL A 71 -7.32 10.94 6.21
C VAL A 71 -7.03 11.46 7.60
N GLY A 72 -7.66 12.58 7.94
CA GLY A 72 -7.66 13.13 9.29
C GLY A 72 -9.03 13.05 9.92
N SER A 73 -9.09 13.34 11.20
CA SER A 73 -10.33 13.52 11.93
C SER A 73 -10.40 14.94 12.49
N GLN A 74 -11.52 15.29 13.10
CA GLN A 74 -11.71 16.59 13.76
C GLN A 74 -10.63 16.88 14.81
N HIS A 75 -10.10 15.84 15.46
CA HIS A 75 -9.13 15.94 16.55
C HIS A 75 -7.74 15.42 16.17
N ASN A 76 -7.55 14.86 14.98
CA ASN A 76 -6.31 14.27 14.58
C ASN A 76 -6.03 14.57 13.11
N HIS A 77 -5.07 15.48 12.88
CA HIS A 77 -4.64 15.85 11.53
C HIS A 77 -3.45 14.97 11.12
N PRO A 78 -3.43 14.45 9.89
CA PRO A 78 -2.26 13.72 9.41
C PRO A 78 -1.08 14.66 9.27
N ALA A 79 0.13 14.14 9.43
CA ALA A 79 1.35 14.90 9.14
C ALA A 79 1.37 15.32 7.68
N GLU A 80 1.74 16.57 7.41
CA GLU A 80 1.78 17.11 6.04
C GLU A 80 2.60 16.26 5.08
N ILE A 81 3.71 15.69 5.57
CA ILE A 81 4.58 14.86 4.74
C ILE A 81 3.82 13.65 4.15
N ARG A 82 2.90 13.07 4.90
CA ARG A 82 2.10 11.95 4.40
C ARG A 82 1.21 12.36 3.23
N LEU A 83 0.62 13.55 3.29
CA LEU A 83 -0.21 14.10 2.20
C LEU A 83 0.62 14.39 0.95
N LYS A 84 1.82 14.94 1.13
CA LYS A 84 2.73 15.23 0.03
C LYS A 84 3.22 13.94 -0.63
N VAL A 85 3.52 12.93 0.16
CA VAL A 85 3.93 11.61 -0.35
C VAL A 85 2.78 10.94 -1.10
N GLU A 86 1.54 11.05 -0.62
CA GLU A 86 0.37 10.55 -1.36
C GLU A 86 0.28 11.18 -2.75
N GLY A 87 0.45 12.50 -2.84
CA GLY A 87 0.47 13.20 -4.12
C GLY A 87 1.63 12.76 -5.02
N LEU A 88 2.81 12.56 -4.45
CA LEU A 88 3.97 12.05 -5.17
C LEU A 88 3.69 10.67 -5.77
N LEU A 89 3.11 9.76 -5.00
CA LEU A 89 2.78 8.41 -5.45
C LEU A 89 1.76 8.42 -6.59
N GLN A 90 0.74 9.29 -6.50
CA GLN A 90 -0.23 9.46 -7.58
C GLN A 90 0.43 9.97 -8.86
N MET A 91 1.31 10.95 -8.74
CA MET A 91 2.04 11.50 -9.89
C MET A 91 2.95 10.45 -10.53
N LEU A 92 3.69 9.67 -9.74
CA LEU A 92 4.57 8.62 -10.25
C LEU A 92 3.79 7.49 -10.92
N GLY A 93 2.66 7.09 -10.35
CA GLY A 93 1.77 6.11 -10.98
C GLY A 93 1.30 6.57 -12.35
N HIS A 94 0.87 7.81 -12.45
CA HIS A 94 0.45 8.41 -13.72
C HIS A 94 1.61 8.46 -14.72
N ARG A 95 2.79 8.91 -14.29
CA ARG A 95 3.98 9.00 -15.13
C ARG A 95 4.36 7.64 -15.73
N LEU A 96 4.24 6.57 -14.95
CA LEU A 96 4.54 5.22 -15.39
C LEU A 96 3.37 4.52 -16.10
N GLN A 97 2.24 5.20 -16.23
CA GLN A 97 1.02 4.65 -16.82
C GLN A 97 0.51 3.39 -16.09
N ILE A 98 0.68 3.38 -14.78
CA ILE A 98 0.14 2.32 -13.91
C ILE A 98 -1.14 2.87 -13.27
N PRO A 99 -2.29 2.23 -13.47
CA PRO A 99 -3.53 2.65 -12.82
C PRO A 99 -3.34 2.72 -11.30
N THR A 100 -3.68 3.88 -10.71
CA THR A 100 -3.47 4.15 -9.29
C THR A 100 -4.77 4.66 -8.70
N ALA A 101 -5.25 3.97 -7.66
CA ALA A 101 -6.48 4.31 -6.98
C ALA A 101 -6.27 4.49 -5.48
N LEU A 102 -7.15 5.28 -4.86
CA LEU A 102 -7.16 5.50 -3.42
C LEU A 102 -8.27 4.66 -2.79
N VAL A 103 -8.01 4.15 -1.59
CA VAL A 103 -9.02 3.51 -0.76
C VAL A 103 -9.03 4.16 0.61
N VAL A 104 -10.22 4.47 1.13
CA VAL A 104 -10.35 5.06 2.47
C VAL A 104 -10.29 3.96 3.54
N PRO A 105 -9.76 4.26 4.75
CA PRO A 105 -9.66 3.25 5.82
C PRO A 105 -10.97 2.56 6.17
N THR A 106 -12.11 3.27 6.10
CA THR A 106 -13.43 2.69 6.35
C THR A 106 -13.74 1.56 5.37
N SER A 107 -13.38 1.72 4.10
CA SER A 107 -13.60 0.69 3.09
C SER A 107 -12.76 -0.56 3.36
N LEU A 108 -11.53 -0.38 3.85
CA LEU A 108 -10.70 -1.52 4.27
C LEU A 108 -11.33 -2.27 5.44
N ARG A 109 -11.81 -1.55 6.44
CA ARG A 109 -12.47 -2.19 7.60
C ARG A 109 -13.72 -2.96 7.18
N ASN A 110 -14.50 -2.39 6.26
CA ASN A 110 -15.70 -3.07 5.74
C ASN A 110 -15.34 -4.31 4.95
N MET A 111 -14.29 -4.27 4.14
CA MET A 111 -13.79 -5.43 3.42
C MET A 111 -13.31 -6.52 4.40
N GLU A 112 -12.57 -6.14 5.43
CA GLU A 112 -12.04 -7.08 6.43
C GLU A 112 -13.14 -7.88 7.12
N LYS A 113 -14.28 -7.26 7.38
CA LYS A 113 -15.44 -7.94 7.97
C LYS A 113 -16.05 -9.01 7.05
N LYS A 114 -15.69 -8.99 5.76
CA LYS A 114 -16.22 -9.90 4.75
C LYS A 114 -15.20 -10.94 4.27
N PHE A 115 -14.07 -11.10 4.96
CA PHE A 115 -13.05 -12.06 4.53
C PHE A 115 -13.56 -13.50 4.39
N ASP A 116 -14.47 -13.91 5.25
CA ASP A 116 -15.08 -15.25 5.17
C ASP A 116 -15.85 -15.46 3.86
N ILE A 117 -16.23 -14.38 3.20
CA ILE A 117 -16.94 -14.41 1.91
C ILE A 117 -15.96 -14.50 0.74
N PHE A 118 -14.81 -13.77 0.85
CA PHE A 118 -13.83 -13.65 -0.24
C PHE A 118 -12.69 -14.67 -0.18
N ALA A 119 -12.34 -15.12 1.03
CA ALA A 119 -11.26 -16.07 1.25
C ALA A 119 -11.56 -16.93 2.46
N ALA A 120 -11.00 -18.14 2.50
CA ALA A 120 -11.21 -19.07 3.60
C ALA A 120 -10.31 -18.72 4.79
N GLY A 121 -10.68 -17.74 5.58
CA GLY A 121 -9.95 -17.39 6.81
C GLY A 121 -9.52 -15.94 6.92
N THR A 122 -8.71 -15.63 7.94
CA THR A 122 -8.17 -14.31 8.20
C THR A 122 -7.00 -13.99 7.23
N PRO A 123 -6.60 -12.72 7.09
CA PRO A 123 -5.42 -12.38 6.30
C PRO A 123 -4.17 -13.13 6.73
N GLU A 124 -4.00 -13.34 8.03
CA GLU A 124 -2.88 -14.09 8.59
C GLU A 124 -2.88 -15.54 8.12
N GLU A 125 -4.05 -16.19 8.13
CA GLU A 125 -4.18 -17.58 7.68
C GLU A 125 -3.97 -17.74 6.19
N VAL A 126 -4.54 -16.84 5.40
CA VAL A 126 -4.52 -16.93 3.94
C VAL A 126 -3.16 -16.54 3.37
N LEU A 127 -2.53 -15.51 3.92
CA LEU A 127 -1.34 -14.89 3.32
C LEU A 127 -0.07 -15.00 4.17
N ASN A 128 -0.15 -15.43 5.40
CA ASN A 128 1.01 -15.46 6.29
C ASN A 128 1.17 -16.75 7.09
N GLY A 129 0.58 -17.83 6.62
CA GLY A 129 0.69 -19.15 7.25
C GLY A 129 0.14 -19.20 8.68
N GLY A 130 -0.84 -18.38 9.02
CA GLY A 130 -1.43 -18.29 10.35
C GLY A 130 -0.61 -17.44 11.34
N LYS A 131 0.51 -16.88 10.93
CA LYS A 131 1.39 -16.07 11.78
C LYS A 131 1.00 -14.60 11.69
N LYS A 132 1.27 -13.84 12.76
CA LYS A 132 1.08 -12.39 12.75
C LYS A 132 2.05 -11.75 11.73
N PHE A 133 1.59 -10.69 11.06
CA PHE A 133 2.46 -9.86 10.24
C PHE A 133 3.50 -9.14 11.12
N LYS A 134 4.62 -8.74 10.51
CA LYS A 134 5.72 -8.05 11.20
C LYS A 134 5.26 -6.80 11.96
N SER A 135 4.24 -6.10 11.43
CA SER A 135 3.68 -4.90 12.05
C SER A 135 2.22 -4.71 11.63
N VAL A 136 1.50 -3.89 12.40
CA VAL A 136 0.14 -3.47 12.05
C VAL A 136 0.13 -2.73 10.72
N ASP A 137 1.11 -1.87 10.50
CA ASP A 137 1.22 -1.10 9.25
C ASP A 137 1.44 -1.98 8.03
N LEU A 138 2.25 -3.03 8.16
CA LEU A 138 2.44 -3.99 7.06
C LEU A 138 1.14 -4.76 6.79
N ARG A 139 0.42 -5.16 7.83
CA ARG A 139 -0.89 -5.79 7.69
C ARG A 139 -1.86 -4.88 6.94
N THR A 140 -1.86 -3.59 7.26
CA THR A 140 -2.70 -2.60 6.58
C THR A 140 -2.32 -2.45 5.11
N ALA A 141 -1.03 -2.48 4.78
CA ALA A 141 -0.56 -2.47 3.39
C ALA A 141 -1.04 -3.73 2.63
N VAL A 142 -1.03 -4.89 3.27
CA VAL A 142 -1.57 -6.14 2.70
C VAL A 142 -3.06 -6.00 2.41
N LEU A 143 -3.84 -5.48 3.36
CA LEU A 143 -5.27 -5.23 3.16
C LEU A 143 -5.52 -4.24 2.02
N THR A 144 -4.69 -3.22 1.92
CA THR A 144 -4.77 -2.22 0.85
C THR A 144 -4.56 -2.87 -0.52
N ALA A 145 -3.55 -3.72 -0.66
CA ALA A 145 -3.29 -4.47 -1.88
C ALA A 145 -4.46 -5.42 -2.20
N TRP A 146 -4.96 -6.11 -1.21
CA TRP A 146 -6.08 -7.05 -1.36
C TRP A 146 -7.33 -6.34 -1.88
N PHE A 147 -7.62 -5.13 -1.36
CA PHE A 147 -8.75 -4.32 -1.82
C PHE A 147 -8.65 -4.02 -3.33
N GLY A 148 -7.45 -3.84 -3.85
CA GLY A 148 -7.20 -3.56 -5.27
C GLY A 148 -7.30 -4.78 -6.20
N LEU A 149 -7.37 -5.99 -5.66
CA LEU A 149 -7.50 -7.20 -6.47
C LEU A 149 -8.91 -7.33 -7.04
N PRO A 150 -9.07 -7.94 -8.23
CA PRO A 150 -10.40 -8.25 -8.77
C PRO A 150 -11.11 -9.27 -7.88
N GLU A 151 -12.43 -9.30 -7.91
CA GLU A 151 -13.23 -10.19 -7.05
C GLU A 151 -12.99 -11.68 -7.37
N ALA A 152 -12.92 -12.02 -8.62
CA ALA A 152 -12.73 -13.40 -9.06
C ALA A 152 -11.64 -13.55 -10.11
#